data_8e4a2d883034dd514edaed17be7b0a78
#
_entry.id   8e4a2d883034dd514edaed17be7b0a78
#
_cell.length_a   1.000
_cell.length_b   1.000
_cell.length_c   1.000
_cell.angle_alpha   90.00
_cell.angle_beta   90.00
_cell.angle_gamma   90.00
#
_symmetry.space_group_name_H-M   'P 1'
#
loop_
_entity.id
_entity.type
_entity.pdbx_description
1 polymer ?
#
loop_
_entity_poly.entity_id
_entity_poly.type
_entity_poly.pdbx_seq_one_letter_code
_entity_poly.pdbx_strand_id
1 'polypeptide(L)'
;VEYNDSNPKHLRKTNFLALVKEEKLATLKSTFSPNTKHLLIKLGENIVIDQYIKDKKSIEKVETFFQEYLNLPINEKPNLVQGIPVKENGGLTHSFSDIPDKAVSIVNLNTVKALEEKIGKSINSLRFRGNFLIEGGNPWEEFNWIGKKIHIGGCVLEVFKKTQRCAATIVNPINGEKDI
;
A
#
# COMPACT_ATOMS: atom_id res chain seq x y z
N VAL A 1 -9.38 -4.89 16.89
CA VAL A 1 -10.57 -5.47 16.21
C VAL A 1 -10.15 -6.82 15.69
N GLU A 2 -10.71 -7.88 16.25
CA GLU A 2 -10.48 -9.22 15.71
C GLU A 2 -11.14 -9.32 14.34
N TYR A 3 -10.36 -9.78 13.36
CA TYR A 3 -10.89 -10.13 12.05
C TYR A 3 -11.64 -11.45 12.15
N ASN A 4 -12.91 -11.45 11.80
CA ASN A 4 -13.75 -12.66 11.86
C ASN A 4 -13.94 -13.21 10.45
N ASP A 5 -13.31 -14.35 10.16
CA ASP A 5 -13.41 -15.06 8.89
C ASP A 5 -14.83 -15.56 8.58
N SER A 6 -15.66 -15.78 9.60
CA SER A 6 -17.05 -16.25 9.45
C SER A 6 -17.98 -15.14 8.95
N ASN A 7 -17.61 -13.88 9.12
CA ASN A 7 -18.39 -12.73 8.65
C ASN A 7 -17.42 -11.63 8.12
N PRO A 8 -16.79 -11.87 6.97
CA PRO A 8 -15.84 -10.93 6.40
C PRO A 8 -16.54 -9.64 6.00
N LYS A 9 -15.99 -8.50 6.43
CA LYS A 9 -16.46 -7.17 6.06
C LYS A 9 -15.27 -6.29 5.73
N HIS A 10 -15.48 -5.25 4.91
CA HIS A 10 -14.46 -4.26 4.67
C HIS A 10 -14.08 -3.54 5.96
N LEU A 11 -12.80 -3.59 6.33
CA LEU A 11 -12.26 -2.86 7.46
C LEU A 11 -11.47 -1.64 6.97
N ARG A 12 -11.65 -0.53 7.66
CA ARG A 12 -10.90 0.70 7.37
C ARG A 12 -9.42 0.48 7.66
N LYS A 13 -8.55 1.12 6.91
CA LYS A 13 -7.08 1.07 7.09
C LYS A 13 -6.60 1.42 8.51
N THR A 14 -7.40 2.16 9.26
CA THR A 14 -7.10 2.48 10.67
C THR A 14 -7.14 1.29 11.62
N ASN A 15 -7.70 0.16 11.17
CA ASN A 15 -7.69 -1.10 11.93
C ASN A 15 -6.42 -1.92 11.71
N PHE A 16 -5.54 -1.48 10.82
CA PHE A 16 -4.30 -2.16 10.45
C PHE A 16 -3.09 -1.31 10.78
N LEU A 17 -1.92 -1.94 10.82
CA LEU A 17 -0.66 -1.22 10.78
C LEU A 17 -0.61 -0.43 9.48
N ALA A 18 -0.53 0.87 9.57
CA ALA A 18 -0.60 1.77 8.43
C ALA A 18 0.46 2.84 8.49
N LEU A 19 1.05 3.15 7.34
CA LEU A 19 2.14 4.12 7.19
C LEU A 19 1.82 5.51 7.78
N VAL A 20 0.54 5.89 7.84
CA VAL A 20 0.13 7.18 8.43
C VAL A 20 0.38 7.26 9.94
N LYS A 21 0.45 6.10 10.61
CA LYS A 21 0.72 5.98 12.05
C LYS A 21 2.13 5.50 12.34
N GLU A 22 2.62 4.58 11.51
CA GLU A 22 3.87 3.87 11.69
C GLU A 22 4.79 4.16 10.50
N GLU A 23 5.45 5.31 10.51
CA GLU A 23 6.32 5.77 9.41
C GLU A 23 7.48 4.81 9.11
N LYS A 24 7.98 4.08 10.09
CA LYS A 24 9.01 3.06 9.91
C LYS A 24 8.63 1.99 8.87
N LEU A 25 7.33 1.74 8.66
CA LEU A 25 6.88 0.80 7.63
C LEU A 25 7.34 1.20 6.21
N ALA A 26 7.64 2.48 5.97
CA ALA A 26 8.12 2.96 4.67
C ALA A 26 9.47 2.36 4.26
N THR A 27 10.32 2.02 5.21
CA THR A 27 11.67 1.49 4.98
C THR A 27 11.67 -0.01 4.65
N LEU A 28 10.56 -0.71 4.88
CA LEU A 28 10.43 -2.13 4.61
C LEU A 28 10.04 -2.37 3.14
N LYS A 29 10.81 -3.22 2.46
CA LYS A 29 10.51 -3.70 1.11
C LYS A 29 10.01 -5.13 1.21
N SER A 30 8.74 -5.37 0.90
CA SER A 30 8.12 -6.68 0.98
C SER A 30 7.82 -7.26 -0.39
N THR A 31 8.00 -8.57 -0.52
CA THR A 31 7.58 -9.38 -1.67
C THR A 31 6.81 -10.58 -1.16
N PHE A 32 5.67 -10.88 -1.78
CA PHE A 32 4.86 -12.03 -1.43
C PHE A 32 4.50 -12.83 -2.69
N SER A 33 4.73 -14.14 -2.64
CA SER A 33 4.31 -15.08 -3.67
C SER A 33 3.04 -15.82 -3.22
N PRO A 34 1.86 -15.55 -3.84
CA PRO A 34 0.61 -16.20 -3.45
C PRO A 34 0.63 -17.71 -3.64
N ASN A 35 1.32 -18.21 -4.67
CA ASN A 35 1.37 -19.64 -5.00
C ASN A 35 2.14 -20.44 -3.97
N THR A 36 3.27 -19.93 -3.52
CA THR A 36 4.13 -20.59 -2.52
C THR A 36 3.86 -20.12 -1.11
N LYS A 37 3.08 -19.04 -0.94
CA LYS A 37 2.89 -18.32 0.33
C LYS A 37 4.21 -17.84 0.94
N HIS A 38 5.20 -17.55 0.12
CA HIS A 38 6.50 -17.06 0.54
C HIS A 38 6.46 -15.56 0.74
N LEU A 39 6.78 -15.11 1.95
CA LEU A 39 6.93 -13.70 2.33
C LEU A 39 8.40 -13.39 2.57
N LEU A 40 8.93 -12.43 1.83
CA LEU A 40 10.26 -11.87 2.00
C LEU A 40 10.12 -10.39 2.36
N ILE A 41 10.78 -9.97 3.45
CA ILE A 41 10.85 -8.54 3.83
C ILE A 41 12.31 -8.16 4.00
N LYS A 42 12.69 -7.04 3.41
CA LYS A 42 14.02 -6.42 3.54
C LYS A 42 13.92 -5.07 4.24
N LEU A 43 14.97 -4.79 5.02
CA LEU A 43 15.28 -3.46 5.56
C LEU A 43 16.61 -3.02 4.98
N GLY A 44 16.59 -2.10 4.02
CA GLY A 44 17.75 -1.84 3.16
C GLY A 44 18.11 -3.10 2.36
N GLU A 45 19.34 -3.56 2.45
CA GLU A 45 19.81 -4.80 1.81
C GLU A 45 19.67 -6.04 2.71
N ASN A 46 19.34 -5.86 3.98
CA ASN A 46 19.24 -6.97 4.92
C ASN A 46 17.88 -7.65 4.83
N ILE A 47 17.86 -8.97 4.76
CA ILE A 47 16.66 -9.78 4.87
C ILE A 47 16.27 -9.85 6.35
N VAL A 48 15.09 -9.37 6.70
CA VAL A 48 14.56 -9.39 8.07
C VAL A 48 13.45 -10.41 8.26
N ILE A 49 12.74 -10.77 7.19
CA ILE A 49 11.77 -11.86 7.15
C ILE A 49 12.00 -12.66 5.87
N ASP A 50 12.11 -13.98 6.03
CA ASP A 50 12.13 -14.98 4.96
C ASP A 50 11.31 -16.17 5.45
N GLN A 51 10.01 -16.18 5.15
CA GLN A 51 9.08 -17.15 5.72
C GLN A 51 8.06 -17.65 4.70
N TYR A 52 7.78 -18.94 4.74
CA TYR A 52 6.61 -19.52 4.11
C TYR A 52 5.45 -19.49 5.11
N ILE A 53 4.40 -18.74 4.80
CA ILE A 53 3.25 -18.54 5.69
C ILE A 53 2.31 -19.76 5.58
N LYS A 54 2.65 -20.85 6.28
CA LYS A 54 1.94 -22.14 6.17
C LYS A 54 1.31 -22.59 7.48
N ASP A 55 1.84 -22.14 8.61
CA ASP A 55 1.48 -22.60 9.94
C ASP A 55 1.52 -21.46 10.96
N LYS A 56 1.01 -21.74 12.15
CA LYS A 56 0.96 -20.77 13.26
C LYS A 56 2.36 -20.25 13.65
N LYS A 57 3.39 -21.09 13.58
CA LYS A 57 4.75 -20.72 13.95
C LYS A 57 5.36 -19.69 12.97
N SER A 58 5.12 -19.88 11.68
CA SER A 58 5.57 -18.92 10.65
C SER A 58 4.82 -17.59 10.75
N ILE A 59 3.51 -17.61 11.04
CA ILE A 59 2.70 -16.43 11.31
C ILE A 59 3.25 -15.68 12.53
N GLU A 60 3.45 -16.36 13.64
CA GLU A 60 3.94 -15.78 14.90
C GLU A 60 5.30 -15.08 14.75
N LYS A 61 6.20 -15.64 13.94
CA LYS A 61 7.49 -14.98 13.63
C LYS A 61 7.31 -13.63 12.95
N VAL A 62 6.38 -13.54 11.99
CA VAL A 62 6.09 -12.27 11.29
C VAL A 62 5.46 -11.26 12.26
N GLU A 63 4.50 -11.69 13.05
CA GLU A 63 3.82 -10.86 14.04
C GLU A 63 4.80 -10.32 15.10
N THR A 64 5.68 -11.19 15.63
CA THR A 64 6.72 -10.80 16.56
C THR A 64 7.71 -9.81 15.96
N PHE A 65 8.14 -10.05 14.71
CA PHE A 65 9.00 -9.08 14.00
C PHE A 65 8.37 -7.68 13.96
N PHE A 66 7.10 -7.57 13.56
CA PHE A 66 6.45 -6.25 13.49
C PHE A 66 6.26 -5.63 14.87
N GLN A 67 5.95 -6.42 15.90
CA GLN A 67 5.85 -5.93 17.26
C GLN A 67 7.18 -5.31 17.73
N GLU A 68 8.29 -6.02 17.53
CA GLU A 68 9.64 -5.58 17.93
C GLU A 68 10.11 -4.39 17.07
N TYR A 69 9.95 -4.49 15.75
CA TYR A 69 10.39 -3.46 14.82
C TYR A 69 9.72 -2.10 15.06
N LEU A 70 8.44 -2.11 15.38
CA LEU A 70 7.65 -0.92 15.65
C LEU A 70 7.65 -0.51 17.14
N ASN A 71 8.30 -1.28 18.02
CA ASN A 71 8.31 -1.10 19.47
C ASN A 71 6.88 -1.06 20.08
N LEU A 72 6.00 -1.92 19.59
CA LEU A 72 4.63 -1.98 20.08
C LEU A 72 4.56 -2.64 21.47
N PRO A 73 3.66 -2.19 22.35
CA PRO A 73 3.41 -2.84 23.64
C PRO A 73 3.05 -4.33 23.46
N ILE A 74 3.33 -5.15 24.48
CA ILE A 74 3.07 -6.60 24.45
C ILE A 74 1.59 -6.91 24.19
N ASN A 75 0.69 -6.10 24.72
CA ASN A 75 -0.75 -6.22 24.54
C ASN A 75 -1.26 -5.67 23.20
N GLU A 76 -0.39 -5.09 22.37
CA GLU A 76 -0.69 -4.55 21.05
C GLU A 76 0.02 -5.32 19.92
N LYS A 77 0.34 -6.60 20.15
CA LYS A 77 0.93 -7.44 19.12
C LYS A 77 0.01 -7.50 17.90
N PRO A 78 0.52 -7.18 16.70
CA PRO A 78 -0.29 -7.24 15.49
C PRO A 78 -0.60 -8.68 15.10
N ASN A 79 -1.75 -8.89 14.49
CA ASN A 79 -2.13 -10.19 13.91
C ASN A 79 -1.93 -10.16 12.39
N LEU A 80 -1.26 -11.16 11.86
CA LEU A 80 -1.19 -11.38 10.42
C LEU A 80 -2.49 -12.04 9.97
N VAL A 81 -3.22 -11.38 9.09
CA VAL A 81 -4.51 -11.86 8.61
C VAL A 81 -4.53 -11.98 7.09
N GLN A 82 -5.28 -12.91 6.58
CA GLN A 82 -5.50 -13.06 5.15
C GLN A 82 -6.72 -12.27 4.71
N GLY A 83 -6.58 -11.46 3.66
CA GLY A 83 -7.71 -10.78 3.04
C GLY A 83 -8.63 -11.78 2.35
N ILE A 84 -9.93 -11.74 2.68
CA ILE A 84 -10.96 -12.54 2.03
C ILE A 84 -11.81 -11.59 1.18
N PRO A 85 -12.14 -11.94 -0.08
CA PRO A 85 -13.03 -11.15 -0.90
C PRO A 85 -14.42 -11.06 -0.23
N VAL A 86 -14.92 -9.85 -0.05
CA VAL A 86 -16.24 -9.57 0.52
C VAL A 86 -17.22 -9.28 -0.60
N LYS A 87 -18.43 -9.82 -0.51
CA LYS A 87 -19.54 -9.48 -1.42
C LYS A 87 -20.32 -8.30 -0.83
N GLU A 88 -20.27 -7.18 -1.50
CA GLU A 88 -21.08 -6.01 -1.17
C GLU A 88 -21.84 -5.54 -2.42
N ASN A 89 -23.11 -5.24 -2.30
CA ASN A 89 -23.96 -4.71 -3.38
C ASN A 89 -23.86 -5.46 -4.72
N GLY A 90 -23.72 -6.80 -4.65
CA GLY A 90 -23.62 -7.65 -5.84
C GLY A 90 -22.23 -7.74 -6.48
N GLY A 91 -21.23 -7.05 -5.97
CA GLY A 91 -19.83 -7.12 -6.39
C GLY A 91 -18.92 -7.82 -5.38
N LEU A 92 -17.71 -8.20 -5.83
CA LEU A 92 -16.63 -8.64 -4.95
C LEU A 92 -15.73 -7.45 -4.64
N THR A 93 -15.58 -7.12 -3.36
CA THR A 93 -14.60 -6.14 -2.88
C THR A 93 -13.46 -6.85 -2.14
N HIS A 94 -12.35 -6.15 -1.91
CA HIS A 94 -11.28 -6.65 -1.06
C HIS A 94 -11.54 -6.26 0.39
N SER A 95 -11.32 -7.18 1.31
CA SER A 95 -11.45 -6.91 2.74
C SER A 95 -10.37 -5.96 3.27
N PHE A 96 -9.23 -5.85 2.58
CA PHE A 96 -8.12 -4.95 2.93
C PHE A 96 -7.69 -4.11 1.73
N SER A 97 -8.18 -2.91 1.66
CA SER A 97 -7.73 -1.90 0.69
C SER A 97 -8.00 -0.51 1.25
N ASP A 98 -7.28 0.49 0.74
CA ASP A 98 -7.51 1.89 1.13
C ASP A 98 -8.90 2.38 0.73
N ILE A 99 -9.48 1.76 -0.29
CA ILE A 99 -10.82 2.03 -0.80
C ILE A 99 -11.54 0.70 -1.09
N PRO A 100 -12.86 0.64 -0.97
CA PRO A 100 -13.63 -0.57 -1.26
C PRO A 100 -13.67 -0.93 -2.75
N ASP A 101 -13.36 0.01 -3.63
CA ASP A 101 -13.39 -0.20 -5.07
C ASP A 101 -12.22 -1.08 -5.56
N LYS A 102 -12.47 -1.95 -6.54
CA LYS A 102 -11.42 -2.63 -7.29
C LYS A 102 -10.81 -1.64 -8.28
N ALA A 103 -9.82 -0.90 -7.80
CA ALA A 103 -9.18 0.13 -8.60
C ALA A 103 -7.66 0.03 -8.53
N VAL A 104 -7.03 0.55 -9.56
CA VAL A 104 -5.59 0.80 -9.62
C VAL A 104 -5.35 2.29 -9.68
N SER A 105 -4.25 2.74 -9.11
CA SER A 105 -3.85 4.14 -9.15
C SER A 105 -2.72 4.38 -10.13
N ILE A 106 -2.80 5.51 -10.83
CA ILE A 106 -1.79 5.97 -11.79
C ILE A 106 -1.13 7.23 -11.21
N VAL A 107 0.17 7.33 -11.33
CA VAL A 107 0.97 8.50 -10.98
C VAL A 107 1.74 8.93 -12.22
N ASN A 108 1.53 10.16 -12.66
CA ASN A 108 2.28 10.77 -13.74
C ASN A 108 3.58 11.37 -13.20
N LEU A 109 4.72 10.86 -13.66
CA LEU A 109 6.05 11.32 -13.21
C LEU A 109 6.33 12.77 -13.62
N ASN A 110 5.76 13.27 -14.70
CA ASN A 110 5.88 14.68 -15.05
C ASN A 110 5.11 15.59 -14.09
N THR A 111 3.98 15.11 -13.53
CA THR A 111 3.28 15.79 -12.44
C THR A 111 4.12 15.80 -11.16
N VAL A 112 4.83 14.69 -10.86
CA VAL A 112 5.75 14.64 -9.71
C VAL A 112 6.88 15.66 -9.91
N LYS A 113 7.51 15.73 -11.10
CA LYS A 113 8.55 16.73 -11.40
C LYS A 113 8.06 18.17 -11.25
N ALA A 114 6.87 18.47 -11.76
CA ALA A 114 6.26 19.80 -11.60
C ALA A 114 5.96 20.13 -10.11
N LEU A 115 5.67 19.11 -9.30
CA LEU A 115 5.50 19.28 -7.86
C LEU A 115 6.85 19.54 -7.16
N GLU A 116 7.92 18.82 -7.56
CA GLU A 116 9.30 19.05 -7.10
C GLU A 116 9.73 20.49 -7.32
N GLU A 117 9.51 21.02 -8.53
CA GLU A 117 9.82 22.41 -8.89
C GLU A 117 9.08 23.41 -7.99
N LYS A 118 7.80 23.15 -7.69
CA LYS A 118 7.00 24.04 -6.83
C LYS A 118 7.42 24.00 -5.37
N ILE A 119 7.87 22.86 -4.87
CA ILE A 119 8.27 22.67 -3.46
C ILE A 119 9.74 23.03 -3.27
N GLY A 120 10.55 23.00 -4.34
CA GLY A 120 11.99 23.19 -4.29
C GLY A 120 12.74 22.02 -3.66
N LYS A 121 12.15 20.82 -3.67
CA LYS A 121 12.74 19.60 -3.11
C LYS A 121 12.48 18.42 -4.04
N SER A 122 13.42 17.48 -4.11
CA SER A 122 13.20 16.21 -4.81
C SER A 122 12.17 15.34 -4.08
N ILE A 123 11.28 14.72 -4.85
CA ILE A 123 10.19 13.89 -4.35
C ILE A 123 10.30 12.49 -4.94
N ASN A 124 10.59 11.52 -4.11
CA ASN A 124 10.52 10.13 -4.53
C ASN A 124 9.07 9.75 -4.86
N SER A 125 8.80 9.33 -6.11
CA SER A 125 7.46 8.97 -6.58
C SER A 125 6.81 7.83 -5.81
N LEU A 126 7.58 6.97 -5.14
CA LEU A 126 7.08 5.90 -4.27
C LEU A 126 6.26 6.42 -3.08
N ARG A 127 6.39 7.70 -2.70
CA ARG A 127 5.55 8.35 -1.68
C ARG A 127 4.06 8.27 -2.05
N PHE A 128 3.77 8.30 -3.34
CA PHE A 128 2.40 8.24 -3.84
C PHE A 128 1.85 6.81 -3.92
N ARG A 129 2.70 5.77 -3.76
CA ARG A 129 2.29 4.37 -3.74
C ARG A 129 1.34 4.00 -4.88
N GLY A 130 1.64 4.55 -6.08
CA GLY A 130 0.88 4.26 -7.30
C GLY A 130 1.11 2.83 -7.78
N ASN A 131 0.08 2.21 -8.34
CA ASN A 131 0.23 0.90 -8.98
C ASN A 131 0.95 1.03 -10.32
N PHE A 132 0.70 2.13 -11.04
CA PHE A 132 1.38 2.47 -12.28
C PHE A 132 2.07 3.82 -12.16
N LEU A 133 3.33 3.85 -12.54
CA LEU A 133 4.09 5.07 -12.78
C LEU A 133 4.18 5.24 -14.27
N ILE A 134 3.73 6.37 -14.79
CA ILE A 134 3.74 6.67 -16.22
C ILE A 134 4.61 7.88 -16.52
N GLU A 135 5.25 7.86 -17.67
CA GLU A 135 6.00 8.98 -18.21
C GLU A 135 5.34 9.45 -19.53
N GLY A 136 5.53 10.71 -19.86
CA GLY A 136 4.96 11.34 -21.04
C GLY A 136 3.74 12.20 -20.73
N GLY A 137 3.33 12.98 -21.70
CA GLY A 137 2.26 13.96 -21.55
C GLY A 137 2.66 15.17 -20.70
N ASN A 138 1.73 16.09 -20.49
CA ASN A 138 1.94 17.28 -19.68
C ASN A 138 1.73 16.99 -18.19
N PRO A 139 2.37 17.76 -17.30
CA PRO A 139 2.03 17.72 -15.87
C PRO A 139 0.53 17.97 -15.67
N TRP A 140 -0.08 17.21 -14.77
CA TRP A 140 -1.50 17.30 -14.40
C TRP A 140 -2.48 16.86 -15.48
N GLU A 141 -2.03 16.39 -16.63
CA GLU A 141 -2.88 15.97 -17.76
C GLU A 141 -3.81 14.80 -17.37
N GLU A 142 -3.33 13.91 -16.50
CA GLU A 142 -4.10 12.77 -15.99
C GLU A 142 -5.41 13.19 -15.30
N PHE A 143 -5.52 14.42 -14.84
CA PHE A 143 -6.75 14.94 -14.24
C PHE A 143 -7.86 15.20 -15.26
N ASN A 144 -7.49 15.34 -16.54
CA ASN A 144 -8.42 15.49 -17.65
C ASN A 144 -8.94 14.14 -18.20
N TRP A 145 -8.45 13.03 -17.62
CA TRP A 145 -8.88 11.69 -18.05
C TRP A 145 -10.10 11.18 -17.28
N ILE A 146 -10.57 11.90 -16.28
CA ILE A 146 -11.75 11.50 -15.50
C ILE A 146 -12.95 11.33 -16.42
N GLY A 147 -13.68 10.21 -16.29
CA GLY A 147 -14.78 9.81 -17.15
C GLY A 147 -14.35 9.22 -18.49
N LYS A 148 -13.05 9.13 -18.78
CA LYS A 148 -12.53 8.56 -20.02
C LYS A 148 -12.04 7.13 -19.81
N LYS A 149 -12.05 6.37 -20.92
CA LYS A 149 -11.40 5.05 -20.99
C LYS A 149 -9.97 5.22 -21.49
N ILE A 150 -9.05 4.55 -20.83
CA ILE A 150 -7.63 4.49 -21.21
C ILE A 150 -7.22 3.04 -21.44
N HIS A 151 -6.20 2.84 -22.26
CA HIS A 151 -5.65 1.52 -22.57
C HIS A 151 -4.26 1.41 -21.91
N ILE A 152 -4.05 0.35 -21.15
CA ILE A 152 -2.74 -0.01 -20.60
C ILE A 152 -2.46 -1.46 -21.00
N GLY A 153 -1.53 -1.67 -21.95
CA GLY A 153 -1.36 -2.97 -22.57
C GLY A 153 -2.65 -3.47 -23.23
N GLY A 154 -3.07 -4.67 -22.88
CA GLY A 154 -4.32 -5.27 -23.36
C GLY A 154 -5.57 -4.93 -22.53
N CYS A 155 -5.44 -4.12 -21.49
CA CYS A 155 -6.53 -3.79 -20.57
C CYS A 155 -7.15 -2.43 -20.91
N VAL A 156 -8.49 -2.35 -20.79
CA VAL A 156 -9.24 -1.10 -20.86
C VAL A 156 -9.66 -0.72 -19.44
N LEU A 157 -9.27 0.45 -19.00
CA LEU A 157 -9.55 0.99 -17.68
C LEU A 157 -10.38 2.27 -17.79
N GLU A 158 -11.35 2.45 -16.90
CA GLU A 158 -12.08 3.70 -16.76
C GLU A 158 -11.48 4.54 -15.65
N VAL A 159 -11.16 5.79 -15.95
CA VAL A 159 -10.66 6.74 -14.95
C VAL A 159 -11.84 7.40 -14.27
N PHE A 160 -12.16 6.98 -13.05
CA PHE A 160 -13.41 7.39 -12.40
C PHE A 160 -13.24 8.51 -11.36
N LYS A 161 -12.05 8.68 -10.78
CA LYS A 161 -11.82 9.77 -9.82
C LYS A 161 -10.35 10.14 -9.65
N LYS A 162 -10.10 11.35 -9.13
CA LYS A 162 -8.81 11.75 -8.56
C LYS A 162 -8.61 11.04 -7.23
N THR A 163 -7.41 10.52 -6.99
CA THR A 163 -7.07 9.92 -5.70
C THR A 163 -6.57 11.00 -4.75
N GLN A 164 -7.36 11.32 -3.73
CA GLN A 164 -6.90 12.17 -2.64
C GLN A 164 -5.79 11.45 -1.87
N ARG A 165 -4.67 12.13 -1.63
CA ARG A 165 -3.54 11.58 -0.90
C ARG A 165 -3.66 11.92 0.59
N CYS A 166 -3.37 10.93 1.44
CA CYS A 166 -3.32 11.12 2.88
C CYS A 166 -1.93 11.62 3.31
N ALA A 167 -1.79 11.98 4.57
CA ALA A 167 -0.54 12.46 5.15
C ALA A 167 0.64 11.48 5.06
N ALA A 168 0.40 10.19 4.72
CA ALA A 168 1.48 9.23 4.50
C ALA A 168 2.45 9.62 3.37
N THR A 169 2.05 10.52 2.46
CA THR A 169 2.94 11.02 1.40
C THR A 169 4.09 11.89 1.90
N ILE A 170 3.98 12.43 3.13
CA ILE A 170 5.08 13.19 3.75
C ILE A 170 6.24 12.29 4.21
N VAL A 171 6.00 10.98 4.33
CA VAL A 171 7.01 10.02 4.80
C VAL A 171 7.95 9.65 3.67
N ASN A 172 9.24 9.77 3.91
CA ASN A 172 10.29 9.37 2.98
C ASN A 172 10.37 7.84 2.90
N PRO A 173 10.21 7.23 1.71
CA PRO A 173 10.23 5.78 1.57
C PRO A 173 11.62 5.14 1.73
N ILE A 174 12.67 5.94 1.88
CA ILE A 174 14.05 5.45 2.06
C ILE A 174 14.39 5.33 3.53
N ASN A 175 14.12 6.38 4.32
CA ASN A 175 14.53 6.47 5.72
C ASN A 175 13.36 6.51 6.73
N GLY A 176 12.12 6.61 6.26
CA GLY A 176 10.94 6.68 7.13
C GLY A 176 10.71 8.04 7.82
N GLU A 177 11.49 9.06 7.49
CA GLU A 177 11.33 10.40 8.08
C GLU A 177 10.20 11.20 7.42
N LYS A 178 9.58 12.08 8.17
CA LYS A 178 8.64 13.08 7.64
C LYS A 178 9.44 14.31 7.23
N ASP A 179 9.68 14.45 5.94
CA ASP A 179 10.63 15.45 5.41
C ASP A 179 10.03 16.45 4.38
N ILE A 180 8.70 16.37 4.15
CA ILE A 180 7.94 17.31 3.30
C ILE A 180 6.80 17.92 4.09
#